data_d0d1b783df48b2799216c57be2e5e702
#
_entry.id   d0d1b783df48b2799216c57be2e5e702
#
_cell.length_a   1.000
_cell.length_b   1.000
_cell.length_c   1.000
_cell.angle_alpha   90.00
_cell.angle_beta   90.00
_cell.angle_gamma   90.00
#
_symmetry.space_group_name_H-M   'P 1'
#
loop_
_entity.id
_entity.type
_entity.pdbx_description
1 polymer ?
#
loop_
_entity_poly.entity_id
_entity_poly.type
_entity_poly.pdbx_seq_one_letter_code
_entity_poly.pdbx_strand_id
1 'polypeptide(L)'
;MRLAVVVNPDAGLGGRLGFKGSDGRAAEARAAGAEDRAGPRMKQCLDKLIEITNSIKSESESIEILAWDGRMGGDWIPGEYTSTGQTPAQTDANSTAEFIKSHQPDLFLYAGGDGTTRDIVEALGNRDTPIVGVPGGVKMHSGCFATTPKSAAEVVWSYVTGDLMLARTEVMDLDEDVYQKGEWKVRMYGEAFTPASPRWMQ
;
A
#
# COMPACT_ATOMS: atom_id res chain seq x y z
N MET A 1 10.49 -5.26 -14.79
CA MET A 1 10.33 -4.33 -13.64
C MET A 1 10.22 -5.12 -12.35
N ARG A 2 10.88 -4.68 -11.27
CA ARG A 2 10.74 -5.27 -9.93
C ARG A 2 9.70 -4.49 -9.13
N LEU A 3 8.62 -5.17 -8.74
CA LEU A 3 7.51 -4.65 -7.98
C LEU A 3 7.56 -5.22 -6.56
N ALA A 4 7.85 -4.40 -5.55
CA ALA A 4 7.77 -4.85 -4.17
C ALA A 4 6.36 -4.64 -3.62
N VAL A 5 5.77 -5.71 -3.10
CA VAL A 5 4.40 -5.73 -2.57
C VAL A 5 4.43 -5.82 -1.05
N VAL A 6 3.77 -4.88 -0.38
CA VAL A 6 3.62 -4.88 1.07
C VAL A 6 2.19 -4.56 1.50
N VAL A 7 1.69 -5.29 2.46
CA VAL A 7 0.37 -5.10 3.06
C VAL A 7 0.54 -4.76 4.53
N ASN A 8 -0.08 -3.68 4.98
CA ASN A 8 -0.27 -3.48 6.42
C ASN A 8 -1.51 -4.28 6.85
N PRO A 9 -1.34 -5.45 7.51
CA PRO A 9 -2.46 -6.33 7.83
C PRO A 9 -3.40 -5.74 8.88
N ASP A 10 -2.97 -4.70 9.59
CA ASP A 10 -3.74 -4.05 10.64
C ASP A 10 -4.51 -2.82 10.14
N ALA A 11 -4.25 -2.39 8.88
CA ALA A 11 -4.92 -1.25 8.31
C ALA A 11 -6.43 -1.48 8.12
N GLY A 12 -7.22 -0.53 8.64
CA GLY A 12 -8.67 -0.52 8.48
C GLY A 12 -9.45 -1.44 9.44
N LEU A 13 -8.79 -2.16 10.34
CA LEU A 13 -9.44 -3.06 11.31
C LEU A 13 -10.42 -2.31 12.26
N GLY A 14 -10.07 -1.10 12.68
CA GLY A 14 -10.86 -0.34 13.65
C GLY A 14 -12.17 0.28 13.13
N GLY A 15 -12.32 0.43 11.82
CA GLY A 15 -13.35 1.30 11.22
C GLY A 15 -14.80 0.90 11.50
N ARG A 16 -15.13 -0.39 11.56
CA ARG A 16 -16.51 -0.88 11.86
C ARG A 16 -16.81 -0.94 13.36
N LEU A 17 -15.80 -1.04 14.20
CA LEU A 17 -15.92 -1.19 15.64
C LEU A 17 -15.83 0.16 16.37
N GLY A 18 -15.70 1.27 15.65
CA GLY A 18 -15.56 2.60 16.23
C GLY A 18 -14.24 2.83 16.97
N PHE A 19 -13.24 1.96 16.77
CA PHE A 19 -11.92 2.20 17.34
C PHE A 19 -11.25 3.37 16.60
N LYS A 20 -10.71 4.28 17.35
CA LYS A 20 -9.92 5.41 16.86
C LYS A 20 -8.51 4.91 16.46
N GLY A 21 -8.35 4.39 15.24
CA GLY A 21 -7.12 3.77 14.76
C GLY A 21 -6.99 2.29 15.11
N SER A 22 -6.10 1.58 14.43
CA SER A 22 -5.80 0.16 14.69
C SER A 22 -4.47 -0.04 15.43
N ASP A 23 -3.70 1.03 15.62
CA ASP A 23 -2.36 0.95 16.19
C ASP A 23 -2.38 0.47 17.64
N GLY A 24 -1.67 -0.63 17.89
CA GLY A 24 -1.59 -1.28 19.20
C GLY A 24 -2.87 -2.03 19.64
N ARG A 25 -3.97 -1.97 18.87
CA ARG A 25 -5.26 -2.60 19.21
C ARG A 25 -5.75 -3.62 18.18
N ALA A 26 -4.89 -4.01 17.24
CA ALA A 26 -5.24 -4.95 16.18
C ALA A 26 -5.70 -6.32 16.72
N ALA A 27 -5.04 -6.82 17.77
CA ALA A 27 -5.42 -8.09 18.41
C ALA A 27 -6.82 -7.98 19.06
N GLU A 28 -7.13 -6.88 19.73
CA GLU A 28 -8.45 -6.61 20.33
C GLU A 28 -9.54 -6.49 19.25
N ALA A 29 -9.25 -5.77 18.15
CA ALA A 29 -10.17 -5.63 17.04
C ALA A 29 -10.49 -6.99 16.40
N ARG A 30 -9.49 -7.85 16.20
CA ARG A 30 -9.68 -9.21 15.67
C ARG A 30 -10.47 -10.09 16.64
N ALA A 31 -10.19 -10.02 17.95
CA ALA A 31 -10.97 -10.73 18.97
C ALA A 31 -12.45 -10.29 18.97
N ALA A 32 -12.72 -9.03 18.61
CA ALA A 32 -14.06 -8.49 18.43
C ALA A 32 -14.67 -8.78 17.03
N GLY A 33 -14.03 -9.61 16.20
CA GLY A 33 -14.55 -10.03 14.90
C GLY A 33 -14.20 -9.09 13.73
N ALA A 34 -13.19 -8.24 13.86
CA ALA A 34 -12.70 -7.45 12.73
C ALA A 34 -12.02 -8.35 11.69
N GLU A 35 -12.40 -8.19 10.43
CA GLU A 35 -11.83 -8.90 9.30
C GLU A 35 -10.71 -8.07 8.64
N ASP A 36 -9.73 -8.76 8.05
CA ASP A 36 -8.68 -8.13 7.25
C ASP A 36 -9.30 -7.37 6.06
N ARG A 37 -8.82 -6.17 5.83
CA ARG A 37 -9.30 -5.32 4.72
C ARG A 37 -8.23 -5.05 3.68
N ALA A 38 -7.03 -4.70 4.12
CA ALA A 38 -5.95 -4.34 3.22
C ALA A 38 -5.51 -5.52 2.35
N GLY A 39 -5.38 -6.72 2.93
CA GLY A 39 -4.98 -7.94 2.22
C GLY A 39 -5.93 -8.33 1.10
N PRO A 40 -7.23 -8.52 1.34
CA PRO A 40 -8.20 -8.81 0.28
C PRO A 40 -8.23 -7.75 -0.84
N ARG A 41 -7.97 -6.49 -0.53
CA ARG A 41 -7.89 -5.42 -1.53
C ARG A 41 -6.60 -5.50 -2.34
N MET A 42 -5.46 -5.83 -1.71
CA MET A 42 -4.24 -6.14 -2.46
C MET A 42 -4.46 -7.30 -3.41
N LYS A 43 -5.10 -8.38 -2.95
CA LYS A 43 -5.43 -9.51 -3.81
C LYS A 43 -6.27 -9.09 -5.02
N GLN A 44 -7.32 -8.27 -4.83
CA GLN A 44 -8.13 -7.75 -5.94
C GLN A 44 -7.30 -6.93 -6.95
N CYS A 45 -6.32 -6.16 -6.47
CA CYS A 45 -5.41 -5.41 -7.33
C CYS A 45 -4.54 -6.37 -8.15
N LEU A 46 -3.92 -7.36 -7.50
CA LEU A 46 -3.02 -8.30 -8.15
C LEU A 46 -3.75 -9.27 -9.09
N ASP A 47 -4.96 -9.72 -8.75
CA ASP A 47 -5.82 -10.49 -9.66
C ASP A 47 -6.06 -9.69 -10.95
N LYS A 48 -6.37 -8.38 -10.84
CA LYS A 48 -6.57 -7.52 -12.01
C LYS A 48 -5.28 -7.29 -12.79
N LEU A 49 -4.14 -7.13 -12.12
CA LEU A 49 -2.85 -6.98 -12.79
C LEU A 49 -2.50 -8.23 -13.61
N ILE A 50 -2.73 -9.42 -13.06
CA ILE A 50 -2.54 -10.70 -13.78
C ILE A 50 -3.50 -10.81 -14.97
N GLU A 51 -4.75 -10.40 -14.82
CA GLU A 51 -5.71 -10.37 -15.93
C GLU A 51 -5.18 -9.49 -17.08
N ILE A 52 -4.69 -8.29 -16.77
CA ILE A 52 -4.14 -7.35 -17.75
C ILE A 52 -2.92 -7.97 -18.45
N THR A 53 -1.95 -8.46 -17.68
CA THR A 53 -0.72 -9.06 -18.24
C THR A 53 -0.99 -10.27 -19.11
N ASN A 54 -1.94 -11.12 -18.75
CA ASN A 54 -2.33 -12.29 -19.53
C ASN A 54 -3.10 -11.93 -20.81
N SER A 55 -3.79 -10.79 -20.83
CA SER A 55 -4.53 -10.33 -22.01
C SER A 55 -3.61 -9.72 -23.08
N ILE A 56 -2.47 -9.19 -22.66
CA ILE A 56 -1.48 -8.54 -23.52
C ILE A 56 -0.33 -9.52 -23.70
N LYS A 57 -0.30 -10.24 -24.82
CA LYS A 57 0.76 -11.19 -25.17
C LYS A 57 2.08 -10.48 -25.54
N SER A 58 2.58 -9.60 -24.67
CA SER A 58 3.86 -8.93 -24.84
C SER A 58 4.93 -9.67 -24.07
N GLU A 59 5.92 -10.24 -24.76
CA GLU A 59 7.09 -10.86 -24.12
C GLU A 59 8.09 -9.83 -23.58
N SER A 60 7.88 -8.54 -23.88
CA SER A 60 8.84 -7.47 -23.57
C SER A 60 8.72 -6.92 -22.16
N GLU A 61 7.57 -7.10 -21.49
CA GLU A 61 7.30 -6.48 -20.19
C GLU A 61 7.00 -7.54 -19.14
N SER A 62 8.01 -7.87 -18.36
CA SER A 62 7.87 -8.77 -17.22
C SER A 62 7.87 -8.01 -15.90
N ILE A 63 6.98 -8.41 -14.99
CA ILE A 63 6.92 -7.93 -13.63
C ILE A 63 7.39 -9.04 -12.70
N GLU A 64 8.51 -8.82 -12.00
CA GLU A 64 8.95 -9.65 -10.89
C GLU A 64 8.35 -9.10 -9.60
N ILE A 65 7.53 -9.89 -8.92
CA ILE A 65 6.93 -9.50 -7.65
C ILE A 65 7.86 -9.96 -6.52
N LEU A 66 8.25 -9.02 -5.63
CA LEU A 66 9.01 -9.25 -4.43
C LEU A 66 8.11 -9.07 -3.22
N ALA A 67 8.09 -10.01 -2.29
CA ALA A 67 7.29 -9.91 -1.08
C ALA A 67 7.86 -10.74 0.07
N TRP A 68 7.48 -10.41 1.29
CA TRP A 68 7.62 -11.33 2.42
C TRP A 68 6.50 -12.36 2.40
N ASP A 69 6.81 -13.58 2.81
CA ASP A 69 5.79 -14.62 3.02
C ASP A 69 4.84 -14.21 4.15
N GLY A 70 3.62 -14.73 4.09
CA GLY A 70 2.59 -14.47 5.10
C GLY A 70 1.80 -13.19 4.85
N ARG A 71 1.19 -12.67 5.92
CA ARG A 71 0.14 -11.63 5.87
C ARG A 71 0.58 -10.27 5.36
N MET A 72 1.88 -9.96 5.41
CA MET A 72 2.39 -8.71 4.85
C MET A 72 2.63 -8.76 3.33
N GLY A 73 2.42 -9.91 2.68
CA GLY A 73 2.63 -10.04 1.23
C GLY A 73 2.09 -11.34 0.66
N GLY A 74 2.82 -12.44 0.85
CA GLY A 74 2.62 -13.70 0.15
C GLY A 74 1.21 -14.27 0.19
N ASP A 75 0.50 -14.16 1.31
CA ASP A 75 -0.88 -14.66 1.45
C ASP A 75 -1.88 -14.04 0.47
N TRP A 76 -1.53 -12.88 -0.10
CA TRP A 76 -2.41 -12.10 -0.96
C TRP A 76 -2.02 -12.11 -2.43
N ILE A 77 -0.90 -12.75 -2.77
CA ILE A 77 -0.39 -12.82 -4.15
C ILE A 77 -0.96 -14.05 -4.84
N PRO A 78 -1.78 -13.88 -5.90
CA PRO A 78 -2.48 -14.99 -6.56
C PRO A 78 -1.61 -15.76 -7.56
N GLY A 79 -0.32 -15.51 -7.64
CA GLY A 79 0.59 -16.12 -8.60
C GLY A 79 1.99 -16.33 -8.04
N GLU A 80 2.97 -16.44 -8.91
CA GLU A 80 4.37 -16.57 -8.53
C GLU A 80 4.92 -15.25 -8.01
N TYR A 81 5.79 -15.32 -7.00
CA TYR A 81 6.56 -14.21 -6.48
C TYR A 81 7.90 -14.68 -5.91
N THR A 82 8.83 -13.77 -5.78
CA THR A 82 10.11 -14.00 -5.11
C THR A 82 9.95 -13.68 -3.63
N SER A 83 10.02 -14.71 -2.78
CA SER A 83 10.04 -14.52 -1.32
C SER A 83 11.36 -13.87 -0.89
N THR A 84 11.29 -12.79 -0.15
CA THR A 84 12.44 -12.02 0.32
C THR A 84 12.55 -11.99 1.85
N GLY A 85 11.68 -12.69 2.56
CA GLY A 85 11.65 -12.79 4.01
C GLY A 85 10.32 -13.31 4.53
N GLN A 86 10.14 -13.19 5.84
CA GLN A 86 8.94 -13.68 6.54
C GLN A 86 8.23 -12.54 7.27
N THR A 87 6.92 -12.54 7.22
CA THR A 87 6.12 -11.64 8.06
C THR A 87 6.40 -11.90 9.54
N PRO A 88 6.75 -10.87 10.34
CA PRO A 88 6.90 -11.04 11.78
C PRO A 88 5.61 -11.56 12.44
N ALA A 89 5.77 -12.27 13.56
CA ALA A 89 4.63 -12.78 14.33
C ALA A 89 3.70 -11.67 14.84
N GLN A 90 4.26 -10.50 15.14
CA GLN A 90 3.54 -9.27 15.43
C GLN A 90 3.94 -8.21 14.43
N THR A 91 2.95 -7.57 13.81
CA THR A 91 3.12 -6.54 12.79
C THR A 91 2.80 -5.16 13.35
N ASP A 92 3.61 -4.18 12.98
CA ASP A 92 3.47 -2.77 13.34
C ASP A 92 4.06 -1.86 12.25
N ALA A 93 4.16 -0.57 12.53
CA ALA A 93 4.82 0.40 11.65
C ALA A 93 6.30 0.05 11.39
N ASN A 94 7.01 -0.54 12.39
CA ASN A 94 8.40 -0.93 12.23
C ASN A 94 8.54 -2.07 11.21
N SER A 95 7.61 -3.02 11.18
CA SER A 95 7.61 -4.11 10.21
C SER A 95 7.49 -3.59 8.78
N THR A 96 6.61 -2.61 8.54
CA THR A 96 6.51 -1.94 7.25
C THR A 96 7.80 -1.19 6.91
N ALA A 97 8.35 -0.44 7.85
CA ALA A 97 9.59 0.30 7.66
C ALA A 97 10.78 -0.63 7.36
N GLU A 98 10.88 -1.78 8.01
CA GLU A 98 11.92 -2.78 7.77
C GLU A 98 11.80 -3.36 6.35
N PHE A 99 10.59 -3.70 5.91
CA PHE A 99 10.35 -4.14 4.53
C PHE A 99 10.83 -3.08 3.54
N ILE A 100 10.43 -1.82 3.71
CA ILE A 100 10.82 -0.73 2.81
C ILE A 100 12.33 -0.53 2.78
N LYS A 101 13.00 -0.55 3.94
CA LYS A 101 14.45 -0.34 4.03
C LYS A 101 15.26 -1.48 3.41
N SER A 102 14.76 -2.71 3.48
CA SER A 102 15.44 -3.91 2.96
C SER A 102 15.30 -4.11 1.45
N HIS A 103 14.44 -3.34 0.78
CA HIS A 103 14.17 -3.49 -0.65
C HIS A 103 14.54 -2.26 -1.46
N GLN A 104 14.96 -2.48 -2.71
CA GLN A 104 15.21 -1.44 -3.71
C GLN A 104 14.54 -1.84 -5.04
N PRO A 105 13.21 -1.83 -5.10
CA PRO A 105 12.44 -2.13 -6.31
C PRO A 105 12.36 -0.90 -7.24
N ASP A 106 11.78 -1.12 -8.41
CA ASP A 106 11.42 -0.03 -9.32
C ASP A 106 10.12 0.69 -8.87
N LEU A 107 9.26 -0.02 -8.12
CA LEU A 107 8.00 0.51 -7.57
C LEU A 107 7.61 -0.26 -6.31
N PHE A 108 7.14 0.44 -5.28
CA PHE A 108 6.42 -0.15 -4.15
C PHE A 108 4.90 -0.09 -4.38
N LEU A 109 4.24 -1.23 -4.36
CA LEU A 109 2.79 -1.36 -4.30
C LEU A 109 2.40 -1.77 -2.87
N TYR A 110 1.66 -0.92 -2.18
CA TYR A 110 1.29 -1.19 -0.80
C TYR A 110 -0.23 -1.13 -0.58
N ALA A 111 -0.74 -1.88 0.38
CA ALA A 111 -2.11 -1.76 0.85
C ALA A 111 -2.14 -1.29 2.29
N GLY A 112 -2.84 -0.18 2.53
CA GLY A 112 -2.89 0.46 3.84
C GLY A 112 -3.77 1.71 3.85
N GLY A 113 -3.48 2.58 4.79
CA GLY A 113 -4.09 3.91 4.96
C GLY A 113 -3.03 5.02 4.93
N ASP A 114 -3.44 6.26 5.23
CA ASP A 114 -2.54 7.41 5.27
C ASP A 114 -1.40 7.23 6.29
N GLY A 115 -1.66 6.64 7.46
CA GLY A 115 -0.62 6.29 8.43
C GLY A 115 0.42 5.33 7.85
N THR A 116 -0.01 4.30 7.11
CA THR A 116 0.91 3.40 6.41
C THR A 116 1.75 4.14 5.37
N THR A 117 1.14 5.08 4.64
CA THR A 117 1.85 5.92 3.67
C THR A 117 2.92 6.76 4.33
N ARG A 118 2.61 7.39 5.47
CA ARG A 118 3.57 8.15 6.28
C ARG A 118 4.77 7.29 6.68
N ASP A 119 4.52 6.10 7.21
CA ASP A 119 5.56 5.17 7.65
C ASP A 119 6.47 4.73 6.48
N ILE A 120 5.87 4.49 5.30
CA ILE A 120 6.61 4.17 4.07
C ILE A 120 7.51 5.34 3.66
N VAL A 121 7.00 6.56 3.60
CA VAL A 121 7.75 7.74 3.17
C VAL A 121 8.88 8.06 4.15
N GLU A 122 8.64 7.92 5.45
CA GLU A 122 9.70 8.04 6.46
C GLU A 122 10.80 6.98 6.26
N ALA A 123 10.42 5.74 5.99
CA ALA A 123 11.37 4.64 5.74
C ALA A 123 12.14 4.79 4.42
N LEU A 124 11.54 5.39 3.40
CA LEU A 124 12.19 5.74 2.13
C LEU A 124 13.29 6.78 2.34
N GLY A 125 13.08 7.74 3.24
CA GLY A 125 14.01 8.85 3.45
C GLY A 125 14.21 9.67 2.17
N ASN A 126 15.45 9.71 1.68
CA ASN A 126 15.80 10.47 0.46
C ASN A 126 15.73 9.65 -0.84
N ARG A 127 15.13 8.46 -0.82
CA ARG A 127 14.98 7.63 -2.03
C ARG A 127 13.80 8.11 -2.86
N ASP A 128 14.01 8.25 -4.16
CA ASP A 128 12.98 8.66 -5.12
C ASP A 128 12.18 7.46 -5.66
N THR A 129 12.22 6.29 -4.97
CA THR A 129 11.46 5.11 -5.38
C THR A 129 9.97 5.39 -5.31
N PRO A 130 9.23 5.26 -6.43
CA PRO A 130 7.82 5.57 -6.45
C PRO A 130 6.98 4.57 -5.66
N ILE A 131 5.84 5.05 -5.17
CA ILE A 131 4.87 4.27 -4.42
C ILE A 131 3.48 4.37 -5.05
N VAL A 132 2.71 3.29 -4.99
CA VAL A 132 1.28 3.26 -5.33
C VAL A 132 0.51 2.62 -4.18
N GLY A 133 -0.47 3.32 -3.66
CA GLY A 133 -1.33 2.86 -2.59
C GLY A 133 -2.60 2.17 -3.10
N VAL A 134 -2.83 0.95 -2.66
CA VAL A 134 -4.12 0.27 -2.75
C VAL A 134 -4.93 0.68 -1.52
N PRO A 135 -6.08 1.36 -1.68
CA PRO A 135 -6.79 1.93 -0.54
C PRO A 135 -7.30 0.83 0.40
N GLY A 136 -6.78 0.79 1.64
CA GLY A 136 -7.19 -0.15 2.69
C GLY A 136 -8.49 0.24 3.42
N GLY A 137 -8.93 1.48 3.27
CA GLY A 137 -10.10 2.05 3.93
C GLY A 137 -11.03 2.79 2.97
N VAL A 138 -11.84 3.68 3.55
CA VAL A 138 -12.87 4.44 2.82
C VAL A 138 -12.50 5.92 2.62
N LYS A 139 -11.46 6.41 3.27
CA LYS A 139 -11.09 7.81 3.26
C LYS A 139 -9.57 7.93 3.31
N MET A 140 -8.97 8.25 2.19
CA MET A 140 -7.53 8.48 2.02
C MET A 140 -7.34 9.95 1.63
N HIS A 141 -6.28 10.57 2.15
CA HIS A 141 -5.97 11.98 1.92
C HIS A 141 -4.69 12.16 1.10
N SER A 142 -3.82 11.15 1.10
CA SER A 142 -2.56 11.16 0.36
C SER A 142 -2.80 10.91 -1.14
N GLY A 143 -2.20 11.70 -2.00
CA GLY A 143 -2.39 11.62 -3.44
C GLY A 143 -1.73 10.44 -4.15
N CYS A 144 -1.04 9.55 -3.42
CA CYS A 144 -0.44 8.32 -3.95
C CYS A 144 -1.40 7.11 -3.97
N PHE A 145 -2.64 7.27 -3.51
CA PHE A 145 -3.64 6.21 -3.58
C PHE A 145 -4.35 6.17 -4.92
N ALA A 146 -4.51 4.96 -5.45
CA ALA A 146 -5.46 4.74 -6.53
C ALA A 146 -6.91 4.83 -6.00
N THR A 147 -7.85 5.13 -6.89
CA THR A 147 -9.27 5.27 -6.53
C THR A 147 -9.89 3.93 -6.09
N THR A 148 -9.42 2.83 -6.64
CA THR A 148 -9.85 1.45 -6.32
C THR A 148 -8.69 0.49 -6.42
N PRO A 149 -8.80 -0.74 -5.86
CA PRO A 149 -7.79 -1.79 -6.08
C PRO A 149 -7.54 -2.10 -7.56
N LYS A 150 -8.59 -2.12 -8.38
CA LYS A 150 -8.46 -2.36 -9.82
C LYS A 150 -7.77 -1.19 -10.53
N SER A 151 -8.06 0.05 -10.12
CA SER A 151 -7.36 1.23 -10.65
C SER A 151 -5.87 1.20 -10.31
N ALA A 152 -5.48 0.68 -9.13
CA ALA A 152 -4.06 0.52 -8.79
C ALA A 152 -3.35 -0.43 -9.77
N ALA A 153 -4.00 -1.51 -10.19
CA ALA A 153 -3.45 -2.42 -11.20
C ALA A 153 -3.25 -1.73 -12.56
N GLU A 154 -4.21 -0.90 -12.99
CA GLU A 154 -4.09 -0.12 -14.22
C GLU A 154 -2.93 0.90 -14.14
N VAL A 155 -2.75 1.55 -12.99
CA VAL A 155 -1.62 2.47 -12.74
C VAL A 155 -0.29 1.74 -12.83
N VAL A 156 -0.15 0.60 -12.12
CA VAL A 156 1.07 -0.23 -12.15
C VAL A 156 1.38 -0.64 -13.58
N TRP A 157 0.40 -1.17 -14.31
CA TRP A 157 0.60 -1.62 -15.68
C TRP A 157 0.99 -0.47 -16.62
N SER A 158 0.27 0.65 -16.56
CA SER A 158 0.58 1.81 -17.40
C SER A 158 1.94 2.45 -17.07
N TYR A 159 2.41 2.31 -15.84
CA TYR A 159 3.77 2.70 -15.47
C TYR A 159 4.81 1.75 -16.05
N VAL A 160 4.57 0.44 -16.00
CA VAL A 160 5.44 -0.59 -16.60
C VAL A 160 5.60 -0.38 -18.09
N THR A 161 4.51 -0.06 -18.81
CA THR A 161 4.51 0.18 -20.26
C THR A 161 5.04 1.56 -20.65
N GLY A 162 5.38 2.41 -19.69
CA GLY A 162 5.91 3.75 -19.95
C GLY A 162 4.84 4.79 -20.32
N ASP A 163 3.56 4.47 -20.12
CA ASP A 163 2.44 5.38 -20.45
C ASP A 163 2.21 6.45 -19.36
N LEU A 164 2.78 6.27 -18.17
CA LEU A 164 2.68 7.23 -17.07
C LEU A 164 4.05 7.75 -16.64
N MET A 165 4.10 9.04 -16.38
CA MET A 165 5.25 9.70 -15.78
C MET A 165 5.11 9.76 -14.26
N LEU A 166 6.23 9.91 -13.56
CA LEU A 166 6.24 10.15 -12.13
C LEU A 166 5.91 11.62 -11.83
N ALA A 167 5.10 11.83 -10.80
CA ALA A 167 4.87 13.13 -10.19
C ALA A 167 5.10 13.07 -8.69
N ARG A 168 5.42 14.21 -8.09
CA ARG A 168 5.40 14.38 -6.65
C ARG A 168 3.97 14.59 -6.19
N THR A 169 3.63 13.96 -5.08
CA THR A 169 2.33 14.09 -4.45
C THR A 169 2.47 14.26 -2.94
N GLU A 170 1.50 14.93 -2.34
CA GLU A 170 1.47 15.15 -0.90
C GLU A 170 1.10 13.88 -0.14
N VAL A 171 1.80 13.64 0.96
CA VAL A 171 1.48 12.61 1.95
C VAL A 171 0.80 13.28 3.12
N MET A 172 -0.46 12.95 3.29
CA MET A 172 -1.37 13.58 4.25
C MET A 172 -1.82 12.54 5.28
N ASP A 173 -1.94 12.96 6.53
CA ASP A 173 -2.52 12.13 7.58
C ASP A 173 -3.23 13.00 8.62
N LEU A 174 -4.03 12.37 9.47
CA LEU A 174 -4.66 13.06 10.59
C LEU A 174 -3.59 13.54 11.58
N ASP A 175 -3.75 14.78 12.05
CA ASP A 175 -2.95 15.32 13.14
C ASP A 175 -3.42 14.70 14.45
N GLU A 176 -2.65 13.72 14.97
CA GLU A 176 -3.02 12.96 16.17
C GLU A 176 -3.14 13.84 17.40
N ASP A 177 -2.33 14.89 17.53
CA ASP A 177 -2.36 15.82 18.68
C ASP A 177 -3.67 16.61 18.73
N VAL A 178 -4.22 16.95 17.57
CA VAL A 178 -5.48 17.67 17.42
C VAL A 178 -6.66 16.70 17.52
N TYR A 179 -6.51 15.52 16.94
CA TYR A 179 -7.53 14.47 16.97
C TYR A 179 -7.84 13.95 18.37
N GLN A 180 -6.83 13.84 19.24
CA GLN A 180 -7.02 13.47 20.65
C GLN A 180 -7.85 14.50 21.42
N LYS A 181 -7.87 15.76 20.96
CA LYS A 181 -8.69 16.85 21.52
C LYS A 181 -10.11 16.89 20.94
N GLY A 182 -10.46 15.95 20.06
CA GLY A 182 -11.78 15.86 19.44
C GLY A 182 -11.96 16.69 18.17
N GLU A 183 -10.89 17.27 17.65
CA GLU A 183 -10.89 18.07 16.43
C GLU A 183 -10.34 17.25 15.25
N TRP A 184 -10.83 17.51 14.03
CA TRP A 184 -10.37 16.88 12.80
C TRP A 184 -9.46 17.84 12.04
N LYS A 185 -8.18 17.51 11.96
CA LYS A 185 -7.22 18.26 11.18
C LYS A 185 -6.32 17.29 10.41
N VAL A 186 -6.26 17.47 9.11
CA VAL A 186 -5.31 16.78 8.23
C VAL A 186 -4.08 17.66 8.07
N ARG A 187 -2.91 17.09 8.11
CA ARG A 187 -1.67 17.81 7.88
C ARG A 187 -0.79 17.05 6.90
N MET A 188 0.07 17.76 6.21
CA MET A 188 1.10 17.22 5.34
C MET A 188 2.28 16.70 6.18
N TYR A 189 2.69 15.46 5.92
CA TYR A 189 3.83 14.82 6.57
C TYR A 189 5.04 14.67 5.66
N GLY A 190 4.86 14.83 4.36
CA GLY A 190 5.95 14.74 3.38
C GLY A 190 5.43 14.67 1.95
N GLU A 191 6.32 14.32 1.05
CA GLU A 191 6.02 14.11 -0.36
C GLU A 191 6.52 12.72 -0.79
N ALA A 192 5.88 12.15 -1.80
CA ALA A 192 6.27 10.90 -2.44
C ALA A 192 6.24 11.03 -3.96
N PHE A 193 7.01 10.20 -4.64
CA PHE A 193 6.83 9.99 -6.07
C PHE A 193 5.77 8.92 -6.31
N THR A 194 4.88 9.17 -7.26
CA THR A 194 3.86 8.23 -7.71
C THR A 194 3.64 8.36 -9.21
N PRO A 195 3.28 7.29 -9.94
CA PRO A 195 2.83 7.42 -11.32
C PRO A 195 1.59 8.31 -11.41
N ALA A 196 1.66 9.37 -12.21
CA ALA A 196 0.59 10.35 -12.30
C ALA A 196 -0.52 9.89 -13.25
N SER A 197 -1.72 9.71 -12.74
CA SER A 197 -2.89 9.36 -13.53
C SER A 197 -4.13 10.10 -13.06
N PRO A 198 -4.62 11.11 -13.81
CA PRO A 198 -5.85 11.82 -13.48
C PRO A 198 -7.10 10.92 -13.45
N ARG A 199 -7.04 9.75 -14.09
CA ARG A 199 -8.15 8.82 -14.19
C ARG A 199 -8.24 7.84 -13.02
N TRP A 200 -7.09 7.40 -12.48
CA TRP A 200 -7.04 6.25 -11.57
C TRP A 200 -6.47 6.58 -10.20
N MET A 201 -5.86 7.76 -10.02
CA MET A 201 -5.32 8.25 -8.76
C MET A 201 -6.27 9.26 -8.11
N GLN A 202 -6.14 9.40 -6.77
CA GLN A 202 -6.87 10.41 -6.00
C GLN A 202 -6.25 11.80 -6.14
#